data_2d917e8ff39048c22e0869a604789af2
#
_entry.id   2d917e8ff39048c22e0869a604789af2
#
_cell.length_a   1.000
_cell.length_b   1.000
_cell.length_c   1.000
_cell.angle_alpha   90.00
_cell.angle_beta   90.00
_cell.angle_gamma   90.00
#
_symmetry.space_group_name_H-M   'P 1'
#
loop_
_entity.id
_entity.type
_entity.pdbx_description
1 polymer ?
#
loop_
_entity_poly.entity_id
_entity_poly.type
_entity_poly.pdbx_seq_one_letter_code
_entity_poly.pdbx_strand_id
1 'polypeptide(L)'
;MHLHIPDGVLPPLAWAPALAVALVLLVLSARVRAGGTRLQVAYQSALGALTLAAMAVEIPLGPLEYHLTLVGPLGVLLGPAAAFRVLFVVNAILAMLGHGGFTVVGLNALVLGAGAALARPAYTALVRRFSPGTSLALGTALAQVVSGALWLGVVGYALRAGASAPASRLGLVASLAFPMWLIGIAVESVVAAGIGRFLARVRPDLLPVRRGGMAGAAEEAA
;
A
#
# COMPACT_ATOMS: atom_id res chain seq x y z
N MET A 1 0.33 13.58 7.12
CA MET A 1 1.68 13.06 6.84
C MET A 1 1.55 12.10 5.71
N HIS A 2 2.09 12.45 4.58
CA HIS A 2 2.09 11.59 3.42
C HIS A 2 3.26 10.60 3.54
N LEU A 3 3.01 9.30 3.35
CA LEU A 3 4.08 8.35 3.05
C LEU A 3 4.64 8.60 1.63
N HIS A 4 4.23 9.71 1.01
CA HIS A 4 4.77 10.17 -0.25
C HIS A 4 5.97 11.10 -0.01
N ILE A 5 7.02 10.86 -0.76
CA ILE A 5 8.18 11.74 -0.78
C ILE A 5 7.91 12.80 -1.85
N PRO A 6 8.01 14.10 -1.55
CA PRO A 6 7.85 15.15 -2.56
C PRO A 6 9.09 15.28 -3.44
N ASP A 7 8.92 15.93 -4.60
CA ASP A 7 10.03 16.26 -5.49
C ASP A 7 11.05 17.20 -4.81
N GLY A 8 12.30 17.10 -5.22
CA GLY A 8 13.39 17.94 -4.71
C GLY A 8 14.00 17.51 -3.37
N VAL A 9 13.42 16.52 -2.68
CA VAL A 9 13.96 16.01 -1.41
C VAL A 9 15.12 15.04 -1.65
N LEU A 10 15.07 14.26 -2.73
CA LEU A 10 16.05 13.23 -3.04
C LEU A 10 16.97 13.64 -4.21
N PRO A 11 18.27 13.33 -4.12
CA PRO A 11 19.16 13.50 -5.25
C PRO A 11 18.82 12.51 -6.39
N PRO A 12 19.16 12.84 -7.67
CA PRO A 12 18.89 11.96 -8.82
C PRO A 12 19.43 10.53 -8.66
N LEU A 13 20.57 10.38 -8.00
CA LEU A 13 21.18 9.07 -7.72
C LEU A 13 20.32 8.17 -6.81
N ALA A 14 19.38 8.74 -6.07
CA ALA A 14 18.49 7.98 -5.21
C ALA A 14 17.17 7.62 -5.91
N TRP A 15 16.52 8.59 -6.58
CA TRP A 15 15.20 8.34 -7.17
C TRP A 15 15.27 7.69 -8.57
N ALA A 16 16.31 7.94 -9.37
CA ALA A 16 16.37 7.39 -10.72
C ALA A 16 16.53 5.85 -10.75
N PRO A 17 17.41 5.22 -9.94
CA PRO A 17 17.45 3.76 -9.82
C PRO A 17 16.13 3.19 -9.30
N ALA A 18 15.49 3.85 -8.33
CA ALA A 18 14.19 3.40 -7.80
C ALA A 18 13.10 3.44 -8.87
N LEU A 19 13.07 4.48 -9.70
CA LEU A 19 12.15 4.55 -10.85
C LEU A 19 12.43 3.42 -11.84
N ALA A 20 13.71 3.16 -12.18
CA ALA A 20 14.06 2.05 -13.06
C ALA A 20 13.60 0.70 -12.51
N VAL A 21 13.83 0.41 -11.23
CA VAL A 21 13.35 -0.80 -10.55
C VAL A 21 11.83 -0.88 -10.58
N ALA A 22 11.12 0.22 -10.30
CA ALA A 22 9.67 0.27 -10.33
C ALA A 22 9.11 -0.03 -11.72
N LEU A 23 9.73 0.51 -12.79
CA LEU A 23 9.34 0.23 -14.17
C LEU A 23 9.58 -1.24 -14.55
N VAL A 24 10.72 -1.82 -14.15
CA VAL A 24 11.00 -3.24 -14.35
C VAL A 24 9.94 -4.09 -13.64
N LEU A 25 9.63 -3.80 -12.38
CA LEU A 25 8.60 -4.52 -11.63
C LEU A 25 7.21 -4.32 -12.24
N LEU A 26 6.90 -3.15 -12.79
CA LEU A 26 5.66 -2.89 -13.50
C LEU A 26 5.53 -3.81 -14.73
N VAL A 27 6.57 -3.90 -15.55
CA VAL A 27 6.61 -4.80 -16.72
C VAL A 27 6.52 -6.26 -16.30
N LEU A 28 7.29 -6.69 -15.31
CA LEU A 28 7.25 -8.07 -14.81
C LEU A 28 5.88 -8.41 -14.22
N SER A 29 5.29 -7.50 -13.45
CA SER A 29 3.96 -7.70 -12.86
C SER A 29 2.85 -7.80 -13.93
N ALA A 30 3.01 -7.11 -15.07
CA ALA A 30 2.09 -7.21 -16.20
C ALA A 30 2.19 -8.59 -16.88
N ARG A 31 3.38 -9.18 -16.97
CA ARG A 31 3.59 -10.50 -17.58
C ARG A 31 3.04 -11.66 -16.74
N VAL A 32 3.01 -11.53 -15.42
CA VAL A 32 2.51 -12.58 -14.51
C VAL A 32 1.04 -12.95 -14.76
N ARG A 33 0.26 -12.10 -15.43
CA ARG A 33 -1.15 -12.35 -15.77
C ARG A 33 -1.55 -11.80 -17.14
N ALA A 34 -0.79 -12.12 -18.18
CA ALA A 34 -1.09 -11.70 -19.56
C ALA A 34 -2.44 -12.24 -20.09
N GLY A 35 -3.19 -13.05 -19.32
CA GLY A 35 -4.51 -13.59 -19.66
C GLY A 35 -5.65 -13.12 -18.75
N GLY A 36 -5.56 -11.93 -18.14
CA GLY A 36 -6.61 -11.41 -17.25
C GLY A 36 -7.95 -11.22 -17.96
N THR A 37 -9.04 -11.70 -17.34
CA THR A 37 -10.40 -11.49 -17.86
C THR A 37 -10.80 -10.02 -17.77
N ARG A 38 -11.76 -9.57 -18.60
CA ARG A 38 -12.34 -8.22 -18.52
C ARG A 38 -12.84 -7.89 -17.11
N LEU A 39 -13.40 -8.88 -16.42
CA LEU A 39 -13.88 -8.73 -15.04
C LEU A 39 -12.73 -8.45 -14.06
N GLN A 40 -11.57 -9.09 -14.23
CA GLN A 40 -10.40 -8.84 -13.39
C GLN A 40 -9.82 -7.43 -13.60
N VAL A 41 -9.82 -6.94 -14.84
CA VAL A 41 -9.40 -5.57 -15.16
C VAL A 41 -10.37 -4.58 -14.52
N ALA A 42 -11.69 -4.77 -14.70
CA ALA A 42 -12.71 -3.92 -14.09
C ALA A 42 -12.59 -3.88 -12.55
N TYR A 43 -12.35 -5.03 -11.93
CA TYR A 43 -12.15 -5.12 -10.48
C TYR A 43 -10.91 -4.36 -10.00
N GLN A 44 -9.77 -4.52 -10.70
CA GLN A 44 -8.55 -3.77 -10.39
C GLN A 44 -8.76 -2.26 -10.56
N SER A 45 -9.46 -1.85 -11.63
CA SER A 45 -9.75 -0.44 -11.90
C SER A 45 -10.67 0.17 -10.84
N ALA A 46 -11.70 -0.57 -10.41
CA ALA A 46 -12.61 -0.12 -9.35
C ALA A 46 -11.89 0.07 -8.01
N LEU A 47 -11.04 -0.90 -7.63
CA LEU A 47 -10.21 -0.77 -6.42
C LEU A 47 -9.16 0.33 -6.56
N GLY A 48 -8.59 0.54 -7.75
CA GLY A 48 -7.68 1.63 -8.03
C GLY A 48 -8.35 2.99 -7.90
N ALA A 49 -9.56 3.15 -8.44
CA ALA A 49 -10.34 4.37 -8.32
C ALA A 49 -10.71 4.66 -6.85
N LEU A 50 -11.11 3.64 -6.08
CA LEU A 50 -11.38 3.77 -4.66
C LEU A 50 -10.12 4.20 -3.89
N THR A 51 -8.98 3.58 -4.20
CA THR A 51 -7.69 3.92 -3.57
C THR A 51 -7.28 5.35 -3.93
N LEU A 52 -7.40 5.75 -5.19
CA LEU A 52 -7.14 7.12 -5.64
C LEU A 52 -8.03 8.12 -4.90
N ALA A 53 -9.33 7.86 -4.81
CA ALA A 53 -10.28 8.73 -4.10
C ALA A 53 -9.93 8.83 -2.60
N ALA A 54 -9.58 7.71 -1.96
CA ALA A 54 -9.18 7.70 -0.55
C ALA A 54 -7.88 8.48 -0.30
N MET A 55 -6.91 8.36 -1.23
CA MET A 55 -5.63 9.06 -1.15
C MET A 55 -5.72 10.54 -1.56
N ALA A 56 -6.71 10.93 -2.35
CA ALA A 56 -6.95 12.33 -2.74
C ALA A 56 -7.67 13.14 -1.66
N VAL A 57 -8.31 12.48 -0.68
CA VAL A 57 -8.97 13.17 0.44
C VAL A 57 -7.95 13.40 1.56
N GLU A 58 -7.60 14.65 1.76
CA GLU A 58 -6.69 15.09 2.80
C GLU A 58 -7.46 15.43 4.08
N ILE A 59 -7.10 14.81 5.17
CA ILE A 59 -7.66 15.07 6.50
C ILE A 59 -6.65 15.96 7.23
N PRO A 60 -6.98 17.24 7.48
CA PRO A 60 -6.08 18.14 8.17
C PRO A 60 -5.96 17.75 9.65
N LEU A 61 -4.74 17.48 10.08
CA LEU A 61 -4.40 17.18 11.48
C LEU A 61 -3.37 18.18 11.98
N GLY A 62 -3.82 19.42 12.20
CA GLY A 62 -2.97 20.55 12.57
C GLY A 62 -2.05 20.96 11.41
N PRO A 63 -0.73 20.99 11.58
CA PRO A 63 0.23 21.34 10.53
C PRO A 63 0.52 20.21 9.55
N LEU A 64 -0.10 19.05 9.74
CA LEU A 64 0.09 17.86 8.93
C LEU A 64 -1.24 17.42 8.31
N GLU A 65 -1.14 16.78 7.15
CA GLU A 65 -2.27 16.19 6.44
C GLU A 65 -2.14 14.67 6.49
N TYR A 66 -3.27 14.00 6.62
CA TYR A 66 -3.35 12.55 6.60
C TYR A 66 -4.35 12.11 5.53
N HIS A 67 -4.04 11.06 4.81
CA HIS A 67 -4.96 10.39 3.90
C HIS A 67 -4.88 8.88 4.06
N LEU A 68 -5.99 8.19 3.77
CA LEU A 68 -6.06 6.74 3.77
C LEU A 68 -5.34 6.19 2.54
N THR A 69 -4.44 5.23 2.74
CA THR A 69 -3.71 4.60 1.63
C THR A 69 -4.38 3.34 1.10
N LEU A 70 -5.16 2.66 1.91
CA LEU A 70 -5.80 1.36 1.64
C LEU A 70 -4.82 0.28 1.13
N VAL A 71 -3.53 0.43 1.40
CA VAL A 71 -2.46 -0.47 0.93
C VAL A 71 -2.69 -1.90 1.39
N GLY A 72 -3.12 -2.09 2.65
CA GLY A 72 -3.41 -3.42 3.20
C GLY A 72 -4.56 -4.11 2.48
N PRO A 73 -5.77 -3.54 2.46
CA PRO A 73 -6.90 -4.09 1.70
C PRO A 73 -6.58 -4.35 0.23
N LEU A 74 -5.92 -3.40 -0.43
CA LEU A 74 -5.51 -3.55 -1.84
C LEU A 74 -4.58 -4.75 -2.03
N GLY A 75 -3.57 -4.90 -1.16
CA GLY A 75 -2.62 -6.01 -1.20
C GLY A 75 -3.29 -7.36 -0.98
N VAL A 76 -4.23 -7.44 -0.03
CA VAL A 76 -4.98 -8.69 0.27
C VAL A 76 -5.88 -9.06 -0.89
N LEU A 77 -6.67 -8.13 -1.42
CA LEU A 77 -7.67 -8.39 -2.44
C LEU A 77 -7.07 -8.66 -3.82
N LEU A 78 -6.09 -7.89 -4.23
CA LEU A 78 -5.46 -8.02 -5.56
C LEU A 78 -4.26 -8.95 -5.59
N GLY A 79 -3.57 -9.10 -4.45
CA GLY A 79 -2.27 -9.73 -4.37
C GLY A 79 -1.13 -8.83 -4.88
N PRO A 80 0.14 -9.24 -4.68
CA PRO A 80 1.29 -8.34 -4.79
C PRO A 80 1.45 -7.70 -6.17
N ALA A 81 1.37 -8.49 -7.24
CA ALA A 81 1.63 -7.99 -8.60
C ALA A 81 0.55 -6.99 -9.09
N ALA A 82 -0.74 -7.29 -8.84
CA ALA A 82 -1.82 -6.41 -9.26
C ALA A 82 -1.92 -5.17 -8.36
N ALA A 83 -1.70 -5.32 -7.05
CA ALA A 83 -1.64 -4.21 -6.11
C ALA A 83 -0.52 -3.23 -6.48
N PHE A 84 0.67 -3.73 -6.83
CA PHE A 84 1.79 -2.88 -7.27
C PHE A 84 1.44 -2.06 -8.52
N ARG A 85 0.81 -2.68 -9.55
CA ARG A 85 0.37 -1.95 -10.76
C ARG A 85 -0.61 -0.84 -10.42
N VAL A 86 -1.61 -1.16 -9.61
CA VAL A 86 -2.62 -0.17 -9.20
C VAL A 86 -1.97 0.96 -8.41
N LEU A 87 -1.11 0.66 -7.44
CA LEU A 87 -0.40 1.68 -6.67
C LEU A 87 0.52 2.54 -7.53
N PHE A 88 1.21 1.96 -8.52
CA PHE A 88 2.04 2.73 -9.44
C PHE A 88 1.20 3.74 -10.23
N VAL A 89 0.06 3.31 -10.80
CA VAL A 89 -0.85 4.19 -11.55
C VAL A 89 -1.45 5.27 -10.65
N VAL A 90 -1.91 4.88 -9.46
CA VAL A 90 -2.47 5.83 -8.47
C VAL A 90 -1.44 6.89 -8.10
N ASN A 91 -0.19 6.49 -7.77
CA ASN A 91 0.87 7.46 -7.47
C ASN A 91 1.22 8.37 -8.65
N ALA A 92 1.17 7.86 -9.89
CA ALA A 92 1.40 8.67 -11.07
C ALA A 92 0.28 9.71 -11.26
N ILE A 93 -0.98 9.34 -11.05
CA ILE A 93 -2.11 10.28 -11.13
C ILE A 93 -2.03 11.30 -9.99
N LEU A 94 -1.72 10.89 -8.76
CA LEU A 94 -1.54 11.81 -7.63
C LEU A 94 -0.42 12.80 -7.88
N ALA A 95 0.71 12.38 -8.46
CA ALA A 95 1.78 13.30 -8.84
C ALA A 95 1.30 14.34 -9.88
N MET A 96 0.45 13.95 -10.84
CA MET A 96 -0.18 14.89 -11.79
C MET A 96 -1.11 15.90 -11.11
N LEU A 97 -1.71 15.52 -9.98
CA LEU A 97 -2.57 16.38 -9.17
C LEU A 97 -1.79 17.22 -8.15
N GLY A 98 -0.45 17.15 -8.15
CA GLY A 98 0.40 17.87 -7.21
C GLY A 98 0.62 17.19 -5.86
N HIS A 99 0.15 15.94 -5.69
CA HIS A 99 0.35 15.12 -4.50
C HIS A 99 1.55 14.18 -4.69
N GLY A 100 2.62 14.39 -3.94
CA GLY A 100 3.88 13.70 -4.13
C GLY A 100 4.73 14.36 -5.21
N GLY A 101 5.55 13.58 -5.92
CA GLY A 101 6.45 14.12 -6.93
C GLY A 101 6.61 13.18 -8.13
N PHE A 102 6.80 13.77 -9.31
CA PHE A 102 7.00 13.02 -10.55
C PHE A 102 8.28 12.20 -10.54
N THR A 103 9.38 12.77 -10.01
CA THR A 103 10.67 12.09 -9.97
C THR A 103 10.65 10.89 -9.03
N VAL A 104 9.84 10.95 -7.99
CA VAL A 104 9.77 9.95 -6.92
C VAL A 104 8.57 9.00 -7.03
N VAL A 105 7.78 9.07 -8.11
CA VAL A 105 6.63 8.15 -8.36
C VAL A 105 7.05 6.69 -8.21
N GLY A 106 8.17 6.30 -8.82
CA GLY A 106 8.67 4.93 -8.73
C GLY A 106 9.01 4.53 -7.29
N LEU A 107 9.66 5.42 -6.55
CA LEU A 107 10.02 5.16 -5.16
C LEU A 107 8.80 5.06 -4.25
N ASN A 108 7.84 5.98 -4.39
CA ASN A 108 6.59 5.95 -3.64
C ASN A 108 5.81 4.65 -3.93
N ALA A 109 5.75 4.23 -5.20
CA ALA A 109 5.13 2.96 -5.59
C ALA A 109 5.85 1.74 -5.00
N LEU A 110 7.18 1.76 -4.91
CA LEU A 110 7.98 0.69 -4.29
C LEU A 110 7.72 0.61 -2.78
N VAL A 111 7.69 1.73 -2.09
CA VAL A 111 7.44 1.81 -0.64
C VAL A 111 6.06 1.25 -0.29
N LEU A 112 5.02 1.72 -0.96
CA LEU A 112 3.65 1.25 -0.73
C LEU A 112 3.45 -0.18 -1.25
N GLY A 113 4.04 -0.51 -2.40
CA GLY A 113 4.00 -1.84 -3.00
C GLY A 113 4.63 -2.92 -2.14
N ALA A 114 5.71 -2.61 -1.43
CA ALA A 114 6.34 -3.54 -0.49
C ALA A 114 5.39 -3.88 0.68
N GLY A 115 4.71 -2.89 1.26
CA GLY A 115 3.68 -3.13 2.27
C GLY A 115 2.53 -3.97 1.71
N ALA A 116 2.00 -3.61 0.54
CA ALA A 116 0.92 -4.35 -0.11
C ALA A 116 1.30 -5.82 -0.40
N ALA A 117 2.57 -6.07 -0.76
CA ALA A 117 3.05 -7.43 -1.05
C ALA A 117 3.00 -8.34 0.18
N LEU A 118 3.21 -7.80 1.37
CA LEU A 118 3.18 -8.55 2.62
C LEU A 118 1.77 -8.68 3.22
N ALA A 119 0.82 -7.83 2.83
CA ALA A 119 -0.53 -7.85 3.38
C ALA A 119 -1.26 -9.18 3.16
N ARG A 120 -1.19 -9.75 1.95
CA ARG A 120 -1.90 -11.00 1.61
C ARG A 120 -1.33 -12.23 2.33
N PRO A 121 -0.01 -12.50 2.36
CA PRO A 121 0.53 -13.59 3.15
C PRO A 121 0.25 -13.44 4.65
N ALA A 122 0.32 -12.22 5.20
CA ALA A 122 -0.05 -11.97 6.57
C ALA A 122 -1.52 -12.29 6.84
N TYR A 123 -2.44 -11.81 5.99
CA TYR A 123 -3.86 -12.12 6.09
C TYR A 123 -4.11 -13.63 6.06
N THR A 124 -3.55 -14.34 5.10
CA THR A 124 -3.76 -15.80 4.94
C THR A 124 -3.22 -16.62 6.12
N ALA A 125 -2.17 -16.15 6.77
CA ALA A 125 -1.66 -16.76 8.00
C ALA A 125 -2.59 -16.48 9.19
N LEU A 126 -3.08 -15.25 9.31
CA LEU A 126 -3.86 -14.78 10.46
C LEU A 126 -5.32 -15.26 10.43
N VAL A 127 -5.94 -15.39 9.25
CA VAL A 127 -7.35 -15.81 9.12
C VAL A 127 -7.61 -17.25 9.58
N ARG A 128 -6.52 -18.00 9.86
CA ARG A 128 -6.59 -19.32 10.49
C ARG A 128 -6.92 -19.27 11.98
N ARG A 129 -6.65 -18.14 12.64
CA ARG A 129 -6.80 -17.96 14.09
C ARG A 129 -7.74 -16.83 14.47
N PHE A 130 -7.95 -15.88 13.57
CA PHE A 130 -8.73 -14.68 13.81
C PHE A 130 -9.85 -14.52 12.78
N SER A 131 -10.84 -13.69 13.09
CA SER A 131 -11.90 -13.33 12.15
C SER A 131 -11.32 -12.64 10.90
N PRO A 132 -12.01 -12.70 9.74
CA PRO A 132 -11.57 -12.01 8.53
C PRO A 132 -11.32 -10.52 8.73
N GLY A 133 -12.14 -9.83 9.51
CA GLY A 133 -11.96 -8.41 9.83
C GLY A 133 -10.68 -8.16 10.63
N THR A 134 -10.46 -8.94 11.70
CA THR A 134 -9.23 -8.83 12.51
C THR A 134 -7.99 -9.16 11.69
N SER A 135 -8.07 -10.20 10.86
CA SER A 135 -6.94 -10.62 10.01
C SER A 135 -6.58 -9.56 8.97
N LEU A 136 -7.60 -8.88 8.40
CA LEU A 136 -7.35 -7.79 7.45
C LEU A 136 -6.77 -6.56 8.18
N ALA A 137 -7.24 -6.24 9.38
CA ALA A 137 -6.69 -5.17 10.20
C ALA A 137 -5.21 -5.39 10.52
N LEU A 138 -4.84 -6.56 11.01
CA LEU A 138 -3.46 -6.89 11.37
C LEU A 138 -2.55 -6.97 10.12
N GLY A 139 -3.06 -7.51 9.01
CA GLY A 139 -2.35 -7.50 7.73
C GLY A 139 -2.09 -6.08 7.22
N THR A 140 -3.07 -5.18 7.42
CA THR A 140 -2.94 -3.74 7.10
C THR A 140 -1.92 -3.06 8.01
N ALA A 141 -1.97 -3.32 9.32
CA ALA A 141 -0.99 -2.79 10.25
C ALA A 141 0.45 -3.19 9.85
N LEU A 142 0.67 -4.46 9.51
CA LEU A 142 1.97 -4.91 9.02
C LEU A 142 2.38 -4.21 7.72
N ALA A 143 1.47 -4.06 6.76
CA ALA A 143 1.73 -3.36 5.51
C ALA A 143 2.17 -1.91 5.77
N GLN A 144 1.49 -1.20 6.66
CA GLN A 144 1.81 0.17 7.05
C GLN A 144 3.15 0.27 7.80
N VAL A 145 3.44 -0.69 8.68
CA VAL A 145 4.74 -0.75 9.38
C VAL A 145 5.88 -0.89 8.38
N VAL A 146 5.74 -1.79 7.41
CA VAL A 146 6.77 -2.01 6.38
C VAL A 146 6.93 -0.79 5.48
N SER A 147 5.82 -0.22 4.98
CA SER A 147 5.88 0.98 4.15
C SER A 147 6.49 2.17 4.90
N GLY A 148 6.09 2.38 6.15
CA GLY A 148 6.64 3.45 6.98
C GLY A 148 8.11 3.26 7.33
N ALA A 149 8.55 2.03 7.62
CA ALA A 149 9.95 1.73 7.88
C ALA A 149 10.83 1.99 6.64
N LEU A 150 10.35 1.59 5.46
CA LEU A 150 11.03 1.88 4.19
C LEU A 150 11.07 3.39 3.92
N TRP A 151 9.97 4.10 4.14
CA TRP A 151 9.91 5.55 4.00
C TRP A 151 10.93 6.23 4.92
N LEU A 152 11.00 5.84 6.20
CA LEU A 152 11.98 6.35 7.15
C LEU A 152 13.42 6.05 6.70
N GLY A 153 13.66 4.85 6.18
CA GLY A 153 14.96 4.47 5.62
C GLY A 153 15.39 5.37 4.46
N VAL A 154 14.48 5.66 3.54
CA VAL A 154 14.73 6.55 2.38
C VAL A 154 14.97 7.98 2.84
N VAL A 155 14.15 8.50 3.74
CA VAL A 155 14.34 9.84 4.30
C VAL A 155 15.68 9.92 5.05
N GLY A 156 15.99 8.92 5.89
CA GLY A 156 17.27 8.85 6.60
C GLY A 156 18.48 8.81 5.67
N TYR A 157 18.36 8.12 4.53
CA TYR A 157 19.39 8.13 3.48
C TYR A 157 19.53 9.52 2.85
N ALA A 158 18.42 10.16 2.48
CA ALA A 158 18.43 11.49 1.88
C ALA A 158 19.15 12.52 2.75
N LEU A 159 19.01 12.39 4.06
CA LEU A 159 19.67 13.25 5.05
C LEU A 159 21.19 13.10 5.08
N ARG A 160 21.64 11.85 5.01
CA ARG A 160 23.08 11.54 5.01
C ARG A 160 23.75 11.89 3.68
N ALA A 161 23.00 11.80 2.58
CA ALA A 161 23.49 12.08 1.23
C ALA A 161 23.59 13.58 0.89
N GLY A 162 23.41 14.48 1.86
CA GLY A 162 23.59 15.91 1.66
C GLY A 162 22.36 16.63 1.09
N ALA A 163 21.15 16.07 1.29
CA ALA A 163 19.95 16.85 1.05
C ALA A 163 20.01 18.16 1.83
N SER A 164 19.66 19.26 1.16
CA SER A 164 19.87 20.65 1.60
C SER A 164 19.16 21.07 2.90
N ALA A 165 18.58 20.14 3.64
CA ALA A 165 17.87 20.39 4.89
C ALA A 165 18.78 20.16 6.11
N PRO A 166 18.89 21.12 7.04
CA PRO A 166 19.62 20.92 8.28
C PRO A 166 19.10 19.71 9.06
N ALA A 167 20.02 18.93 9.66
CA ALA A 167 19.68 17.75 10.45
C ALA A 167 18.63 18.02 11.55
N SER A 168 18.59 19.27 12.07
CA SER A 168 17.60 19.72 13.07
C SER A 168 16.16 19.74 12.53
N ARG A 169 15.94 20.08 11.24
CA ARG A 169 14.60 20.06 10.62
C ARG A 169 14.08 18.65 10.48
N LEU A 170 14.93 17.69 10.36
CA LEU A 170 14.60 16.31 10.11
C LEU A 170 14.31 15.55 11.41
N GLY A 171 15.01 15.88 12.49
CA GLY A 171 14.61 15.45 13.83
C GLY A 171 13.19 15.92 14.16
N LEU A 172 12.87 17.17 13.81
CA LEU A 172 11.53 17.73 14.01
C LEU A 172 10.49 17.01 13.11
N VAL A 173 10.78 16.82 11.83
CA VAL A 173 9.88 16.09 10.91
C VAL A 173 9.68 14.67 11.39
N ALA A 174 10.73 13.94 11.77
CA ALA A 174 10.61 12.59 12.26
C ALA A 174 9.82 12.51 13.59
N SER A 175 10.04 13.45 14.52
CA SER A 175 9.31 13.47 15.79
C SER A 175 7.82 13.76 15.65
N LEU A 176 7.41 14.59 14.68
CA LEU A 176 6.01 14.82 14.35
C LEU A 176 5.42 13.69 13.51
N ALA A 177 6.21 13.16 12.58
CA ALA A 177 5.81 12.14 11.66
C ALA A 177 5.50 10.80 12.36
N PHE A 178 6.27 10.42 13.36
CA PHE A 178 6.12 9.12 14.02
C PHE A 178 4.78 8.94 14.76
N PRO A 179 4.32 9.88 15.62
CA PRO A 179 3.00 9.78 16.23
C PRO A 179 1.86 9.74 15.20
N MET A 180 1.95 10.56 14.16
CA MET A 180 0.95 10.60 13.09
C MET A 180 0.90 9.29 12.31
N TRP A 181 2.04 8.66 12.07
CA TRP A 181 2.11 7.35 11.45
C TRP A 181 1.46 6.27 12.31
N LEU A 182 1.67 6.27 13.62
CA LEU A 182 0.99 5.36 14.55
C LEU A 182 -0.53 5.54 14.52
N ILE A 183 -1.01 6.79 14.52
CA ILE A 183 -2.44 7.11 14.36
C ILE A 183 -2.93 6.59 13.00
N GLY A 184 -2.18 6.81 11.94
CA GLY A 184 -2.49 6.32 10.60
C GLY A 184 -2.63 4.79 10.55
N ILE A 185 -1.71 4.05 11.17
CA ILE A 185 -1.80 2.58 11.30
C ILE A 185 -3.11 2.19 12.01
N ALA A 186 -3.45 2.86 13.11
CA ALA A 186 -4.67 2.55 13.86
C ALA A 186 -5.93 2.81 13.02
N VAL A 187 -6.03 3.98 12.38
CA VAL A 187 -7.17 4.36 11.52
C VAL A 187 -7.31 3.40 10.34
N GLU A 188 -6.23 3.14 9.61
CA GLU A 188 -6.24 2.19 8.48
C GLU A 188 -6.63 0.77 8.91
N SER A 189 -6.16 0.33 10.07
CA SER A 189 -6.51 -0.98 10.63
C SER A 189 -7.99 -1.08 10.99
N VAL A 190 -8.58 -0.03 11.55
CA VAL A 190 -10.02 0.02 11.85
C VAL A 190 -10.84 -0.01 10.56
N VAL A 191 -10.48 0.79 9.57
CA VAL A 191 -11.14 0.78 8.24
C VAL A 191 -11.02 -0.60 7.60
N ALA A 192 -9.82 -1.19 7.60
CA ALA A 192 -9.59 -2.54 7.08
C ALA A 192 -10.42 -3.60 7.83
N ALA A 193 -10.54 -3.50 9.16
CA ALA A 193 -11.42 -4.39 9.92
C ALA A 193 -12.89 -4.30 9.45
N GLY A 194 -13.36 -3.08 9.20
CA GLY A 194 -14.71 -2.84 8.64
C GLY A 194 -14.88 -3.48 7.27
N ILE A 195 -13.93 -3.25 6.36
CA ILE A 195 -13.92 -3.85 5.02
C ILE A 195 -13.92 -5.39 5.12
N GLY A 196 -13.05 -5.96 5.94
CA GLY A 196 -12.97 -7.41 6.10
C GLY A 196 -14.26 -8.04 6.65
N ARG A 197 -14.92 -7.40 7.63
CA ARG A 197 -16.21 -7.85 8.16
C ARG A 197 -17.32 -7.73 7.11
N PHE A 198 -17.35 -6.63 6.37
CA PHE A 198 -18.33 -6.41 5.31
C PHE A 198 -18.19 -7.45 4.21
N LEU A 199 -16.97 -7.64 3.68
CA LEU A 199 -16.71 -8.61 2.62
C LEU A 199 -17.01 -10.05 3.07
N ALA A 200 -16.68 -10.41 4.31
CA ALA A 200 -16.99 -11.74 4.83
C ALA A 200 -18.49 -12.06 4.86
N ARG A 201 -19.36 -11.03 4.92
CA ARG A 201 -20.81 -11.19 4.91
C ARG A 201 -21.43 -11.10 3.52
N VAL A 202 -20.92 -10.21 2.67
CA VAL A 202 -21.57 -9.86 1.39
C VAL A 202 -20.90 -10.57 0.21
N ARG A 203 -19.57 -10.68 0.21
CA ARG A 203 -18.78 -11.24 -0.88
C ARG A 203 -17.55 -11.99 -0.33
N PRO A 204 -17.78 -13.10 0.39
CA PRO A 204 -16.69 -13.90 0.96
C PRO A 204 -15.76 -14.46 -0.10
N ASP A 205 -16.22 -14.63 -1.33
CA ASP A 205 -15.46 -15.08 -2.51
C ASP A 205 -14.32 -14.14 -2.91
N LEU A 206 -14.37 -12.87 -2.53
CA LEU A 206 -13.32 -11.89 -2.78
C LEU A 206 -12.15 -12.00 -1.78
N LEU A 207 -12.38 -12.59 -0.63
CA LEU A 207 -11.35 -12.79 0.38
C LEU A 207 -10.52 -14.04 0.03
N PRO A 208 -9.18 -14.00 0.18
CA PRO A 208 -8.34 -15.17 -0.07
C PRO A 208 -8.70 -16.31 0.89
N VAL A 209 -9.28 -17.39 0.35
CA VAL A 209 -9.61 -18.59 1.11
C VAL A 209 -8.41 -19.52 1.16
N ARG A 210 -8.32 -20.31 2.24
CA ARG A 210 -7.35 -21.36 2.43
C ARG A 210 -7.53 -22.45 1.35
N ARG A 211 -6.50 -22.77 0.59
CA ARG A 211 -6.47 -23.87 -0.41
C ARG A 211 -6.72 -25.27 0.17
N GLY A 212 -7.13 -25.43 1.40
CA GLY A 212 -7.33 -26.71 2.07
C GLY A 212 -8.79 -27.12 2.36
N GLY A 213 -9.76 -26.23 2.09
CA GLY A 213 -11.18 -26.53 2.42
C GLY A 213 -12.05 -27.01 1.25
N MET A 214 -11.56 -26.91 0.02
CA MET A 214 -12.37 -27.28 -1.16
C MET A 214 -12.10 -28.71 -1.66
N ALA A 215 -11.05 -29.37 -1.20
CA ALA A 215 -10.82 -30.78 -1.56
C ALA A 215 -11.74 -31.73 -0.80
N GLY A 216 -12.12 -31.43 0.45
CA GLY A 216 -13.02 -32.27 1.22
C GLY A 216 -14.50 -32.17 0.84
N ALA A 217 -14.96 -31.03 0.35
CA ALA A 217 -16.36 -30.86 -0.03
C ALA A 217 -16.73 -31.45 -1.41
N ALA A 218 -15.73 -31.68 -2.27
CA ALA A 218 -15.93 -32.35 -3.55
C ALA A 218 -15.91 -33.89 -3.43
N GLU A 219 -15.30 -34.43 -2.36
CA GLU A 219 -15.23 -35.85 -2.10
C GLU A 219 -16.45 -36.37 -1.31
N GLU A 220 -17.17 -35.46 -0.60
CA GLU A 220 -18.40 -35.80 0.13
C GLU A 220 -19.67 -35.69 -0.74
N ALA A 221 -19.56 -35.12 -1.96
CA ALA A 221 -20.65 -34.94 -2.91
C ALA A 221 -20.58 -35.91 -4.12
N ALA A 222 -19.63 -36.86 -4.14
CA ALA A 222 -19.50 -37.91 -5.15
C ALA A 222 -19.81 -39.28 -4.54
#